data_81eb4f561e58115c0a30aa964588af0e
#
_entry.id   81eb4f561e58115c0a30aa964588af0e
#
_cell.length_a   1.000
_cell.length_b   1.000
_cell.length_c   1.000
_cell.angle_alpha   90.00
_cell.angle_beta   90.00
_cell.angle_gamma   90.00
#
_symmetry.space_group_name_H-M   'P 1'
#
loop_
_entity.id
_entity.type
_entity.pdbx_description
1 polymer ?
#
loop_
_entity_poly.entity_id
_entity_poly.type
_entity_poly.pdbx_seq_one_letter_code
_entity_poly.pdbx_strand_id
1 'polypeptide(L)'
;NDEYFDELENILIMSDVGVNMVMKIVDEIKKEVRLENIKDPHAINDIIVDKMFVIYANDSYMTTKINYAENDLTVICMVGVNGAGKTTTIAKLANKIMHEEGKKVMVAAGDTFRAGAIEQLAEWANRLNIPCVKGKEGGDPSSVIFDALEQAKAGGYDVLICDTAGRLQNKVNLMKELEKMNRIIKRVV
;
A
#
# COMPACT_ATOMS: atom_id res chain seq x y z
N ASN A 1 24.61 -11.52 25.18
CA ASN A 1 25.55 -10.44 24.88
C ASN A 1 24.75 -9.23 24.44
N ASP A 2 24.74 -8.17 25.26
CA ASP A 2 23.99 -6.94 24.94
C ASP A 2 24.53 -6.30 23.66
N GLU A 3 25.85 -6.39 23.43
CA GLU A 3 26.53 -5.90 22.22
C GLU A 3 25.98 -6.50 20.91
N TYR A 4 25.60 -7.78 20.90
CA TYR A 4 24.98 -8.44 19.76
C TYR A 4 23.59 -7.85 19.46
N PHE A 5 22.82 -7.55 20.47
CA PHE A 5 21.48 -6.97 20.28
C PHE A 5 21.53 -5.51 19.85
N ASP A 6 22.52 -4.77 20.31
CA ASP A 6 22.76 -3.39 19.87
C ASP A 6 23.16 -3.37 18.37
N GLU A 7 23.98 -4.33 17.93
CA GLU A 7 24.32 -4.50 16.52
C GLU A 7 23.08 -4.89 15.68
N LEU A 8 22.26 -5.82 16.18
CA LEU A 8 21.00 -6.21 15.52
C LEU A 8 20.04 -5.02 15.38
N GLU A 9 19.89 -4.19 16.43
CA GLU A 9 19.10 -2.95 16.37
C GLU A 9 19.61 -2.02 15.26
N ASN A 10 20.92 -1.79 15.21
CA ASN A 10 21.53 -0.94 14.20
C ASN A 10 21.30 -1.49 12.78
N ILE A 11 21.49 -2.79 12.56
CA ILE A 11 21.25 -3.42 11.25
C ILE A 11 19.79 -3.25 10.81
N LEU A 12 18.83 -3.49 11.69
CA LEU A 12 17.41 -3.35 11.38
C LEU A 12 17.02 -1.89 11.08
N ILE A 13 17.56 -0.92 11.83
CA ILE A 13 17.35 0.51 11.58
C ILE A 13 17.95 0.92 10.24
N MET A 14 19.18 0.48 9.95
CA MET A 14 19.85 0.74 8.67
C MET A 14 19.12 0.09 7.48
N SER A 15 18.35 -0.95 7.73
CA SER A 15 17.48 -1.63 6.75
C SER A 15 16.10 -0.99 6.61
N ASP A 16 15.92 0.25 7.06
CA ASP A 16 14.66 1.03 7.00
C ASP A 16 13.49 0.40 7.81
N VAL A 17 13.76 -0.46 8.77
CA VAL A 17 12.75 -0.92 9.72
C VAL A 17 12.46 0.21 10.72
N GLY A 18 11.19 0.53 10.93
CA GLY A 18 10.80 1.62 11.84
C GLY A 18 11.28 1.36 13.27
N VAL A 19 11.84 2.39 13.94
CA VAL A 19 12.48 2.29 15.26
C VAL A 19 11.58 1.58 16.29
N ASN A 20 10.29 1.93 16.37
CA ASN A 20 9.35 1.29 17.30
C ASN A 20 9.20 -0.21 17.03
N MET A 21 9.23 -0.61 15.77
CA MET A 21 9.17 -2.01 15.37
C MET A 21 10.47 -2.74 15.72
N VAL A 22 11.62 -2.11 15.49
CA VAL A 22 12.94 -2.66 15.87
C VAL A 22 12.99 -2.94 17.36
N MET A 23 12.60 -1.98 18.20
CA MET A 23 12.55 -2.16 19.65
C MET A 23 11.67 -3.34 20.05
N LYS A 24 10.47 -3.45 19.47
CA LYS A 24 9.54 -4.57 19.73
C LYS A 24 10.16 -5.91 19.34
N ILE A 25 10.76 -6.02 18.16
CA ILE A 25 11.41 -7.23 17.67
C ILE A 25 12.55 -7.65 18.61
N VAL A 26 13.46 -6.73 18.92
CA VAL A 26 14.64 -7.03 19.73
C VAL A 26 14.25 -7.40 21.17
N ASP A 27 13.26 -6.73 21.75
CA ASP A 27 12.75 -7.08 23.09
C ASP A 27 12.17 -8.50 23.14
N GLU A 28 11.38 -8.89 22.13
CA GLU A 28 10.82 -10.24 22.05
C GLU A 28 11.92 -11.31 21.86
N ILE A 29 12.94 -11.03 21.05
CA ILE A 29 14.08 -11.93 20.88
C ILE A 29 14.88 -12.04 22.17
N LYS A 30 15.19 -10.91 22.84
CA LYS A 30 15.90 -10.89 24.14
C LYS A 30 15.17 -11.75 25.20
N LYS A 31 13.84 -11.66 25.27
CA LYS A 31 13.04 -12.46 26.19
C LYS A 31 13.18 -13.95 25.91
N GLU A 32 13.05 -14.37 24.66
CA GLU A 32 13.10 -15.77 24.27
C GLU A 32 14.48 -16.38 24.47
N VAL A 33 15.52 -15.69 24.02
CA VAL A 33 16.92 -16.12 24.21
C VAL A 33 17.25 -16.30 25.70
N ARG A 34 16.71 -15.44 26.58
CA ARG A 34 16.90 -15.56 28.04
C ARG A 34 16.10 -16.72 28.62
N LEU A 35 14.84 -16.89 28.21
CA LEU A 35 13.97 -17.97 28.71
C LEU A 35 14.49 -19.34 28.33
N GLU A 36 15.00 -19.54 27.14
CA GLU A 36 15.49 -20.82 26.64
C GLU A 36 17.00 -21.02 26.86
N ASN A 37 17.69 -20.03 27.45
CA ASN A 37 19.12 -20.05 27.72
C ASN A 37 19.97 -20.39 26.46
N ILE A 38 19.59 -19.84 25.31
CA ILE A 38 20.21 -20.14 24.03
C ILE A 38 21.56 -19.42 23.95
N LYS A 39 22.60 -20.19 23.61
CA LYS A 39 23.97 -19.71 23.49
C LYS A 39 24.52 -19.85 22.06
N ASP A 40 23.85 -20.66 21.23
CA ASP A 40 24.25 -20.88 19.85
C ASP A 40 23.79 -19.72 18.95
N PRO A 41 24.72 -19.01 18.25
CA PRO A 41 24.37 -17.94 17.34
C PRO A 41 23.44 -18.38 16.19
N HIS A 42 23.53 -19.60 15.71
CA HIS A 42 22.65 -20.11 14.65
C HIS A 42 21.22 -20.25 15.14
N ALA A 43 21.02 -20.78 16.35
CA ALA A 43 19.69 -20.87 16.96
C ALA A 43 19.07 -19.47 17.21
N ILE A 44 19.89 -18.46 17.53
CA ILE A 44 19.42 -17.08 17.66
C ILE A 44 18.91 -16.52 16.31
N ASN A 45 19.58 -16.82 15.20
CA ASN A 45 19.12 -16.41 13.87
C ASN A 45 17.74 -17.00 13.53
N ASP A 46 17.51 -18.26 13.85
CA ASP A 46 16.20 -18.90 13.63
C ASP A 46 15.10 -18.19 14.44
N ILE A 47 15.39 -17.84 15.70
CA ILE A 47 14.48 -17.07 16.55
C ILE A 47 14.20 -15.68 15.96
N ILE A 48 15.21 -15.00 15.43
CA ILE A 48 15.03 -13.69 14.77
C ILE A 48 14.03 -13.81 13.62
N VAL A 49 14.23 -14.79 12.74
CA VAL A 49 13.36 -15.02 11.59
C VAL A 49 11.93 -15.35 12.05
N ASP A 50 11.78 -16.25 13.00
CA ASP A 50 10.47 -16.64 13.52
C ASP A 50 9.73 -15.48 14.20
N LYS A 51 10.42 -14.67 15.00
CA LYS A 51 9.81 -13.50 15.66
C LYS A 51 9.42 -12.41 14.66
N MET A 52 10.28 -12.13 13.69
CA MET A 52 9.96 -11.19 12.62
C MET A 52 8.74 -11.67 11.85
N PHE A 53 8.64 -12.95 11.53
CA PHE A 53 7.51 -13.55 10.85
C PHE A 53 6.22 -13.47 11.69
N VAL A 54 6.29 -13.84 12.98
CA VAL A 54 5.14 -13.79 13.89
C VAL A 54 4.63 -12.36 14.04
N ILE A 55 5.51 -11.37 14.22
CA ILE A 55 5.13 -9.95 14.32
C ILE A 55 4.50 -9.47 13.02
N TYR A 56 5.07 -9.84 11.87
CA TYR A 56 4.52 -9.51 10.56
C TYR A 56 3.14 -10.16 10.33
N ALA A 57 2.98 -11.43 10.73
CA ALA A 57 1.74 -12.17 10.52
C ALA A 57 0.62 -11.77 11.50
N ASN A 58 0.95 -11.39 12.74
CA ASN A 58 -0.05 -11.01 13.75
C ASN A 58 -0.77 -9.71 13.47
N ASP A 59 -0.13 -8.77 12.75
CA ASP A 59 -0.72 -7.49 12.39
C ASP A 59 -1.49 -7.53 11.04
N SER A 60 -1.48 -8.67 10.35
CA SER A 60 -2.15 -8.83 9.06
C SER A 60 -2.73 -10.23 8.89
N TYR A 61 -4.00 -10.31 8.56
CA TYR A 61 -4.55 -11.56 8.04
C TYR A 61 -3.83 -11.87 6.73
N MET A 62 -3.00 -12.89 6.72
CA MET A 62 -2.30 -13.34 5.51
C MET A 62 -3.30 -13.96 4.54
N THR A 63 -3.96 -13.11 3.79
CA THR A 63 -4.85 -13.52 2.71
C THR A 63 -4.32 -12.99 1.38
N THR A 64 -4.41 -13.81 0.35
CA THR A 64 -4.15 -13.40 -1.03
C THR A 64 -5.40 -12.82 -1.71
N LYS A 65 -6.53 -12.78 -0.99
CA LYS A 65 -7.79 -12.27 -1.50
C LYS A 65 -7.96 -10.80 -1.18
N ILE A 66 -8.61 -10.08 -2.07
CA ILE A 66 -9.04 -8.71 -1.83
C ILE A 66 -10.27 -8.75 -0.90
N ASN A 67 -10.25 -7.98 0.17
CA ASN A 67 -11.41 -7.79 1.02
C ASN A 67 -12.33 -6.75 0.39
N TYR A 68 -13.41 -7.20 -0.20
CA TYR A 68 -14.41 -6.31 -0.77
C TYR A 68 -15.40 -5.83 0.30
N ALA A 69 -15.82 -4.57 0.21
CA ALA A 69 -16.94 -4.08 0.98
C ALA A 69 -18.22 -4.81 0.55
N GLU A 70 -19.05 -5.26 1.51
CA GLU A 70 -20.23 -6.08 1.20
C GLU A 70 -21.34 -5.27 0.54
N ASN A 71 -21.53 -4.01 0.91
CA ASN A 71 -22.62 -3.16 0.42
C ASN A 71 -22.18 -1.73 0.08
N ASP A 72 -20.89 -1.53 -0.16
CA ASP A 72 -20.33 -0.22 -0.48
C ASP A 72 -19.17 -0.36 -1.49
N LEU A 73 -18.64 0.78 -1.94
CA LEU A 73 -17.53 0.87 -2.85
C LEU A 73 -16.22 0.42 -2.20
N THR A 74 -15.55 -0.54 -2.80
CA THR A 74 -14.18 -0.90 -2.40
C THR A 74 -13.18 0.05 -3.06
N VAL A 75 -12.35 0.69 -2.27
CA VAL A 75 -11.32 1.62 -2.78
C VAL A 75 -9.93 1.03 -2.60
N ILE A 76 -9.20 0.92 -3.70
CA ILE A 76 -7.82 0.41 -3.73
C ILE A 76 -6.89 1.55 -4.13
N CYS A 77 -6.01 1.99 -3.22
CA CYS A 77 -4.99 2.98 -3.51
C CYS A 77 -3.66 2.30 -3.84
N MET A 78 -3.14 2.55 -5.03
CA MET A 78 -1.83 2.04 -5.45
C MET A 78 -0.73 3.01 -5.04
N VAL A 79 0.07 2.61 -4.07
CA VAL A 79 1.19 3.40 -3.55
C VAL A 79 2.53 2.77 -3.94
N GLY A 80 3.54 3.60 -4.14
CA GLY A 80 4.89 3.15 -4.49
C GLY A 80 5.66 4.23 -5.24
N VAL A 81 6.96 4.02 -5.40
CA VAL A 81 7.85 4.97 -6.09
C VAL A 81 7.55 5.05 -7.59
N ASN A 82 8.05 6.09 -8.24
CA ASN A 82 7.97 6.19 -9.71
C ASN A 82 8.75 5.02 -10.35
N GLY A 83 8.19 4.44 -11.39
CA GLY A 83 8.79 3.29 -12.07
C GLY A 83 8.55 1.93 -11.40
N ALA A 84 7.90 1.86 -10.23
CA ALA A 84 7.58 0.60 -9.55
C ALA A 84 6.51 -0.25 -10.25
N GLY A 85 5.95 0.23 -11.36
CA GLY A 85 4.94 -0.49 -12.13
C GLY A 85 3.49 -0.31 -11.63
N LYS A 86 3.19 0.75 -10.86
CA LYS A 86 1.83 1.02 -10.35
C LYS A 86 0.78 0.99 -11.45
N THR A 87 0.92 1.83 -12.47
CA THR A 87 -0.05 1.95 -13.57
C THR A 87 -0.28 0.63 -14.30
N THR A 88 0.80 -0.13 -14.56
CA THR A 88 0.70 -1.47 -15.17
C THR A 88 -0.02 -2.46 -14.24
N THR A 89 0.25 -2.39 -12.95
CA THR A 89 -0.41 -3.24 -11.96
C THR A 89 -1.89 -2.90 -11.84
N ILE A 90 -2.26 -1.61 -11.87
CA ILE A 90 -3.67 -1.16 -11.90
C ILE A 90 -4.41 -1.79 -13.08
N ALA A 91 -3.83 -1.72 -14.28
CA ALA A 91 -4.46 -2.29 -15.48
C ALA A 91 -4.69 -3.81 -15.36
N LYS A 92 -3.66 -4.55 -14.89
CA LYS A 92 -3.76 -6.00 -14.68
C LYS A 92 -4.77 -6.34 -13.58
N LEU A 93 -4.77 -5.60 -12.49
CA LEU A 93 -5.68 -5.82 -11.37
C LEU A 93 -7.12 -5.53 -11.78
N ALA A 94 -7.37 -4.41 -12.47
CA ALA A 94 -8.68 -4.06 -13.00
C ALA A 94 -9.21 -5.16 -13.93
N ASN A 95 -8.37 -5.62 -14.87
CA ASN A 95 -8.73 -6.73 -15.78
C ASN A 95 -9.09 -8.00 -15.02
N LYS A 96 -8.28 -8.37 -14.03
CA LYS A 96 -8.53 -9.55 -13.19
C LYS A 96 -9.86 -9.45 -12.45
N ILE A 97 -10.09 -8.34 -11.75
CA ILE A 97 -11.32 -8.11 -10.96
C ILE A 97 -12.57 -8.17 -11.86
N MET A 98 -12.50 -7.59 -13.06
CA MET A 98 -13.61 -7.61 -13.99
C MET A 98 -13.92 -9.01 -14.54
N HIS A 99 -12.89 -9.73 -14.98
CA HIS A 99 -13.08 -10.99 -15.69
C HIS A 99 -13.18 -12.22 -14.78
N GLU A 100 -12.44 -12.24 -13.68
CA GLU A 100 -12.44 -13.37 -12.76
C GLU A 100 -13.49 -13.24 -11.65
N GLU A 101 -13.81 -11.99 -11.25
CA GLU A 101 -14.69 -11.73 -10.12
C GLU A 101 -16.02 -11.06 -10.52
N GLY A 102 -16.16 -10.69 -11.80
CA GLY A 102 -17.39 -10.14 -12.37
C GLY A 102 -17.80 -8.77 -11.83
N LYS A 103 -16.85 -8.00 -11.24
CA LYS A 103 -17.13 -6.72 -10.59
C LYS A 103 -16.98 -5.54 -11.55
N LYS A 104 -17.74 -4.48 -11.33
CA LYS A 104 -17.62 -3.22 -12.06
C LYS A 104 -16.49 -2.39 -11.50
N VAL A 105 -15.52 -2.07 -12.33
CA VAL A 105 -14.30 -1.35 -11.94
C VAL A 105 -14.25 0.03 -12.58
N MET A 106 -13.82 1.03 -11.82
CA MET A 106 -13.46 2.36 -12.28
C MET A 106 -12.03 2.68 -11.82
N VAL A 107 -11.30 3.52 -12.55
CA VAL A 107 -9.96 3.97 -12.17
C VAL A 107 -9.90 5.49 -12.03
N ALA A 108 -9.01 5.97 -11.16
CA ALA A 108 -8.76 7.39 -10.94
C ALA A 108 -7.28 7.73 -11.11
N ALA A 109 -6.98 8.72 -11.95
CA ALA A 109 -5.62 9.20 -12.21
C ALA A 109 -5.19 10.24 -11.17
N GLY A 110 -4.84 9.78 -9.97
CA GLY A 110 -4.40 10.64 -8.87
C GLY A 110 -2.92 11.05 -8.95
N ASP A 111 -2.10 10.51 -9.84
CA ASP A 111 -0.77 11.06 -10.16
C ASP A 111 -0.91 12.27 -11.12
N THR A 112 -1.43 13.37 -10.60
CA THR A 112 -1.71 14.58 -11.37
C THR A 112 -0.46 15.36 -11.80
N PHE A 113 0.68 15.06 -11.19
CA PHE A 113 1.92 15.80 -11.45
C PHE A 113 2.67 15.33 -12.70
N ARG A 114 2.27 14.22 -13.27
CA ARG A 114 2.89 13.63 -14.46
C ARG A 114 1.84 13.44 -15.55
N ALA A 115 1.83 14.34 -16.53
CA ALA A 115 0.92 14.25 -17.67
C ALA A 115 0.93 12.86 -18.32
N GLY A 116 2.12 12.31 -18.56
CA GLY A 116 2.27 10.98 -19.12
C GLY A 116 1.69 9.85 -18.26
N ALA A 117 1.60 10.00 -16.92
CA ALA A 117 0.96 9.02 -16.07
C ALA A 117 -0.57 9.04 -16.22
N ILE A 118 -1.14 10.26 -16.30
CA ILE A 118 -2.58 10.44 -16.54
C ILE A 118 -2.98 9.82 -17.88
N GLU A 119 -2.24 10.14 -18.94
CA GLU A 119 -2.52 9.63 -20.29
C GLU A 119 -2.34 8.10 -20.37
N GLN A 120 -1.26 7.58 -19.77
CA GLN A 120 -1.01 6.14 -19.74
C GLN A 120 -2.13 5.38 -19.05
N LEU A 121 -2.60 5.86 -17.89
CA LEU A 121 -3.71 5.21 -17.18
C LEU A 121 -5.01 5.29 -17.98
N ALA A 122 -5.27 6.43 -18.60
CA ALA A 122 -6.45 6.62 -19.46
C ALA A 122 -6.43 5.70 -20.68
N GLU A 123 -5.28 5.48 -21.29
CA GLU A 123 -5.12 4.56 -22.41
C GLU A 123 -5.39 3.10 -21.97
N TRP A 124 -4.86 2.67 -20.83
CA TRP A 124 -5.17 1.36 -20.28
C TRP A 124 -6.65 1.19 -19.95
N ALA A 125 -7.27 2.20 -19.34
CA ALA A 125 -8.71 2.18 -19.04
C ALA A 125 -9.54 2.05 -20.33
N ASN A 126 -9.18 2.79 -21.37
CA ASN A 126 -9.85 2.70 -22.68
C ASN A 126 -9.70 1.30 -23.30
N ARG A 127 -8.52 0.69 -23.24
CA ARG A 127 -8.30 -0.68 -23.72
C ARG A 127 -9.12 -1.72 -22.96
N LEU A 128 -9.35 -1.50 -21.68
CA LEU A 128 -10.16 -2.36 -20.83
C LEU A 128 -11.66 -2.01 -20.87
N ASN A 129 -12.03 -0.96 -21.59
CA ASN A 129 -13.40 -0.43 -21.64
C ASN A 129 -13.97 -0.08 -20.25
N ILE A 130 -13.14 0.51 -19.40
CA ILE A 130 -13.53 1.01 -18.06
C ILE A 130 -13.38 2.53 -17.98
N PRO A 131 -14.20 3.21 -17.16
CA PRO A 131 -14.07 4.65 -16.97
C PRO A 131 -12.81 5.01 -16.21
N CYS A 132 -12.20 6.12 -16.61
CA CYS A 132 -11.06 6.74 -15.95
C CYS A 132 -11.38 8.17 -15.59
N VAL A 133 -11.41 8.48 -14.30
CA VAL A 133 -11.55 9.86 -13.83
C VAL A 133 -10.19 10.52 -13.81
N LYS A 134 -10.10 11.69 -14.50
CA LYS A 134 -8.86 12.44 -14.67
C LYS A 134 -9.06 13.87 -14.19
N GLY A 135 -8.05 14.41 -13.52
CA GLY A 135 -7.95 15.83 -13.23
C GLY A 135 -7.10 16.59 -14.26
N LYS A 136 -6.97 17.89 -14.06
CA LYS A 136 -6.00 18.70 -14.79
C LYS A 136 -4.59 18.36 -14.34
N GLU A 137 -3.63 18.43 -15.27
CA GLU A 137 -2.21 18.31 -14.92
C GLU A 137 -1.83 19.37 -13.87
N GLY A 138 -1.09 18.95 -12.83
CA GLY A 138 -0.74 19.79 -11.69
C GLY A 138 -1.88 20.11 -10.73
N GLY A 139 -3.09 19.58 -10.96
CA GLY A 139 -4.24 19.73 -10.07
C GLY A 139 -4.09 18.99 -8.75
N ASP A 140 -5.01 19.24 -7.81
CA ASP A 140 -5.03 18.55 -6.52
C ASP A 140 -5.44 17.07 -6.70
N PRO A 141 -4.57 16.11 -6.39
CA PRO A 141 -4.90 14.69 -6.45
C PRO A 141 -6.15 14.32 -5.66
N SER A 142 -6.34 14.97 -4.53
CA SER A 142 -7.48 14.72 -3.64
C SER A 142 -8.83 15.09 -4.28
N SER A 143 -8.86 16.12 -5.12
CA SER A 143 -10.07 16.47 -5.89
C SER A 143 -10.40 15.38 -6.89
N VAL A 144 -9.41 14.84 -7.58
CA VAL A 144 -9.62 13.75 -8.55
C VAL A 144 -10.19 12.50 -7.87
N ILE A 145 -9.64 12.17 -6.69
CA ILE A 145 -10.13 11.03 -5.91
C ILE A 145 -11.56 11.27 -5.43
N PHE A 146 -11.88 12.49 -4.95
CA PHE A 146 -13.23 12.84 -4.52
C PHE A 146 -14.24 12.71 -5.67
N ASP A 147 -13.94 13.29 -6.84
CA ASP A 147 -14.79 13.22 -8.03
C ASP A 147 -14.99 11.75 -8.48
N ALA A 148 -13.93 10.94 -8.38
CA ALA A 148 -13.99 9.52 -8.72
C ALA A 148 -14.88 8.73 -7.73
N LEU A 149 -14.81 9.02 -6.44
CA LEU A 149 -15.66 8.40 -5.42
C LEU A 149 -17.14 8.70 -5.68
N GLU A 150 -17.47 9.97 -5.92
CA GLU A 150 -18.85 10.40 -6.22
C GLU A 150 -19.37 9.71 -7.49
N GLN A 151 -18.59 9.70 -8.56
CA GLN A 151 -18.96 9.06 -9.83
C GLN A 151 -19.09 7.53 -9.68
N ALA A 152 -18.19 6.90 -8.92
CA ALA A 152 -18.23 5.45 -8.71
C ALA A 152 -19.47 5.04 -7.91
N LYS A 153 -19.80 5.78 -6.85
CA LYS A 153 -21.03 5.51 -6.06
C LYS A 153 -22.29 5.75 -6.89
N ALA A 154 -22.37 6.88 -7.59
CA ALA A 154 -23.52 7.20 -8.44
C ALA A 154 -23.71 6.19 -9.60
N GLY A 155 -22.63 5.67 -10.14
CA GLY A 155 -22.62 4.69 -11.23
C GLY A 155 -22.78 3.23 -10.78
N GLY A 156 -22.84 2.96 -9.48
CA GLY A 156 -22.95 1.60 -8.94
C GLY A 156 -21.75 0.73 -9.29
N TYR A 157 -20.54 1.29 -9.16
CA TYR A 157 -19.29 0.55 -9.30
C TYR A 157 -18.95 -0.17 -7.99
N ASP A 158 -18.38 -1.37 -8.12
CA ASP A 158 -17.99 -2.19 -6.98
C ASP A 158 -16.58 -1.81 -6.48
N VAL A 159 -15.70 -1.40 -7.41
CA VAL A 159 -14.29 -1.13 -7.11
C VAL A 159 -13.81 0.14 -7.80
N LEU A 160 -13.15 1.01 -7.03
CA LEU A 160 -12.40 2.16 -7.51
C LEU A 160 -10.91 1.93 -7.25
N ILE A 161 -10.09 1.93 -8.30
CA ILE A 161 -8.63 1.80 -8.16
C ILE A 161 -8.00 3.18 -8.44
N CYS A 162 -7.28 3.71 -7.45
CA CYS A 162 -6.66 5.02 -7.50
C CYS A 162 -5.15 4.89 -7.74
N ASP A 163 -4.64 5.47 -8.83
CA ASP A 163 -3.20 5.71 -8.99
C ASP A 163 -2.76 6.89 -8.12
N THR A 164 -1.56 6.85 -7.57
CA THR A 164 -1.00 7.93 -6.74
C THR A 164 0.39 8.32 -7.19
N ALA A 165 0.79 9.54 -6.86
CA ALA A 165 2.15 10.01 -7.09
C ALA A 165 3.18 9.15 -6.34
N GLY A 166 4.36 8.94 -6.94
CA GLY A 166 5.43 8.11 -6.38
C GLY A 166 6.74 8.85 -6.17
N ARG A 167 6.70 10.03 -5.52
CA ARG A 167 7.87 10.89 -5.36
C ARG A 167 8.68 10.51 -4.13
N LEU A 168 9.92 10.01 -4.33
CA LEU A 168 10.88 9.82 -3.22
C LEU A 168 11.45 11.12 -2.67
N GLN A 169 11.59 12.16 -3.52
CA GLN A 169 12.27 13.39 -3.15
C GLN A 169 11.54 14.24 -2.09
N ASN A 170 10.24 14.00 -1.88
CA ASN A 170 9.40 14.72 -0.93
C ASN A 170 8.54 13.77 -0.08
N LYS A 171 9.18 12.84 0.63
CA LYS A 171 8.47 11.84 1.48
C LYS A 171 7.41 12.49 2.38
N VAL A 172 7.71 13.61 3.04
CA VAL A 172 6.79 14.30 3.96
C VAL A 172 5.55 14.83 3.25
N ASN A 173 5.72 15.45 2.08
CA ASN A 173 4.60 15.99 1.31
C ASN A 173 3.75 14.87 0.70
N LEU A 174 4.38 13.78 0.22
CA LEU A 174 3.68 12.61 -0.28
C LEU A 174 2.84 11.96 0.82
N MET A 175 3.36 11.78 2.02
CA MET A 175 2.62 11.20 3.14
C MET A 175 1.42 12.06 3.53
N LYS A 176 1.58 13.40 3.59
CA LYS A 176 0.46 14.32 3.84
C LYS A 176 -0.62 14.24 2.74
N GLU A 177 -0.22 14.07 1.49
CA GLU A 177 -1.13 13.89 0.36
C GLU A 177 -1.91 12.58 0.49
N LEU A 178 -1.23 11.47 0.79
CA LEU A 178 -1.87 10.18 1.02
C LEU A 178 -2.81 10.20 2.24
N GLU A 179 -2.42 10.88 3.32
CA GLU A 179 -3.29 11.09 4.49
C GLU A 179 -4.54 11.91 4.15
N LYS A 180 -4.40 12.95 3.30
CA LYS A 180 -5.53 13.74 2.81
C LYS A 180 -6.47 12.89 1.98
N MET A 181 -5.94 12.09 1.05
CA MET A 181 -6.72 11.14 0.24
C MET A 181 -7.46 10.14 1.13
N ASN A 182 -6.77 9.52 2.10
CA ASN A 182 -7.36 8.57 3.03
C ASN A 182 -8.50 9.19 3.85
N ARG A 183 -8.36 10.44 4.30
CA ARG A 183 -9.45 11.16 5.00
C ARG A 183 -10.66 11.39 4.12
N ILE A 184 -10.45 11.70 2.84
CA ILE A 184 -11.53 11.89 1.88
C ILE A 184 -12.24 10.56 1.63
N ILE A 185 -11.50 9.50 1.38
CA ILE A 185 -12.05 8.16 1.18
C ILE A 185 -12.93 7.77 2.38
N LYS A 186 -12.37 7.79 3.59
CA LYS A 186 -13.10 7.45 4.84
C LYS A 186 -14.33 8.33 5.14
N ARG A 187 -14.48 9.46 4.49
CA ARG A 187 -15.63 10.34 4.65
C ARG A 187 -16.77 10.00 3.69
N VAL A 188 -16.43 9.39 2.55
CA VAL A 188 -17.38 9.10 1.47
C VAL A 188 -17.84 7.65 1.49
N VAL A 189 -16.91 6.73 1.91
CA VAL A 189 -17.14 5.28 1.97
C VAL A 189 -17.17 4.74 3.39
#